data_797ca20ec82ae1aeeda777706ee05ad2
#
_entry.id   797ca20ec82ae1aeeda777706ee05ad2
#
_cell.length_a   1.000
_cell.length_b   1.000
_cell.length_c   1.000
_cell.angle_alpha   90.00
_cell.angle_beta   90.00
_cell.angle_gamma   90.00
#
_symmetry.space_group_name_H-M   'P 1'
#
loop_
_entity.id
_entity.type
_entity.pdbx_description
1 polymer ?
#
loop_
_entity_poly.entity_id
_entity_poly.type
_entity_poly.pdbx_seq_one_letter_code
_entity_poly.pdbx_strand_id
1 'polypeptide(L)'
;MFLALAGLSVFAQGKRDALVLYNNRNFKEAIEVCDEEIKADPTHVDSYVVMCWALVGNREYARAEQVAYDGLKQSRYDMRLIEVLGEAKYFLGKNSEALKQFQEYLSIAPDRTGSRVGTAYYYMGEIYIRQTKFQHADISLSAAVRKNPLSDYWWTRLGYAREMAGNYYEAMAAYEEALKLDPLKTDAINGKDRVAAHLR
;
A
#
# COMPACT_ATOMS: atom_id res chain seq x y z
N MET A 1 -60.56 29.49 4.81
CA MET A 1 -59.96 28.23 5.27
C MET A 1 -58.86 27.86 4.28
N PHE A 2 -57.61 28.30 4.54
CA PHE A 2 -56.46 28.08 3.63
C PHE A 2 -55.69 26.90 4.18
N LEU A 3 -55.66 25.79 3.43
CA LEU A 3 -54.81 24.65 3.68
C LEU A 3 -53.41 24.97 3.10
N ALA A 4 -52.44 25.17 3.99
CA ALA A 4 -51.04 25.25 3.60
C ALA A 4 -50.52 23.83 3.35
N LEU A 5 -50.24 23.47 2.09
CA LEU A 5 -49.46 22.33 1.67
C LEU A 5 -47.99 22.60 2.00
N ALA A 6 -47.51 22.03 3.11
CA ALA A 6 -46.09 21.96 3.39
C ALA A 6 -45.48 20.94 2.46
N GLY A 7 -44.85 21.45 1.37
CA GLY A 7 -44.03 20.62 0.49
C GLY A 7 -42.78 20.12 1.23
N LEU A 8 -42.76 18.86 1.58
CA LEU A 8 -41.54 18.16 1.98
C LEU A 8 -40.64 18.04 0.73
N SER A 9 -39.72 18.96 0.57
CA SER A 9 -38.60 18.80 -0.35
C SER A 9 -37.65 17.73 0.25
N VAL A 10 -37.91 16.49 -0.10
CA VAL A 10 -36.92 15.43 0.07
C VAL A 10 -35.80 15.73 -0.91
N PHE A 11 -34.76 16.42 -0.41
CA PHE A 11 -33.50 16.46 -1.11
C PHE A 11 -33.05 15.01 -1.25
N ALA A 12 -33.11 14.46 -2.47
CA ALA A 12 -32.44 13.23 -2.81
C ALA A 12 -30.93 13.49 -2.59
N GLN A 13 -30.43 13.21 -1.39
CA GLN A 13 -29.00 13.12 -1.16
C GLN A 13 -28.50 12.04 -2.13
N GLY A 14 -27.74 12.47 -3.17
CA GLY A 14 -27.12 11.52 -4.08
C GLY A 14 -26.43 10.41 -3.28
N LYS A 15 -26.62 9.15 -3.69
CA LYS A 15 -26.03 8.00 -2.99
C LYS A 15 -24.54 8.30 -2.79
N ARG A 16 -24.09 8.30 -1.53
CA ARG A 16 -22.68 8.49 -1.19
C ARG A 16 -21.88 7.37 -1.85
N ASP A 17 -20.77 7.70 -2.50
CA ASP A 17 -19.90 6.77 -3.18
C ASP A 17 -18.65 6.54 -2.30
N ALA A 18 -18.47 5.32 -1.83
CA ALA A 18 -17.38 4.93 -0.94
C ALA A 18 -16.00 5.15 -1.57
N LEU A 19 -15.86 4.87 -2.87
CA LEU A 19 -14.58 5.05 -3.58
C LEU A 19 -14.23 6.53 -3.73
N VAL A 20 -15.20 7.38 -4.01
CA VAL A 20 -15.02 8.84 -4.05
C VAL A 20 -14.59 9.36 -2.68
N LEU A 21 -15.24 8.91 -1.61
CA LEU A 21 -14.89 9.29 -0.24
C LEU A 21 -13.47 8.83 0.11
N TYR A 22 -13.11 7.60 -0.22
CA TYR A 22 -11.74 7.08 -0.05
C TYR A 22 -10.70 7.93 -0.79
N ASN A 23 -10.94 8.26 -2.05
CA ASN A 23 -10.03 9.08 -2.86
C ASN A 23 -9.86 10.50 -2.29
N ASN A 24 -10.90 11.04 -1.64
CA ASN A 24 -10.87 12.31 -0.93
C ASN A 24 -10.30 12.19 0.50
N ARG A 25 -9.79 11.03 0.90
CA ARG A 25 -9.27 10.72 2.24
C ARG A 25 -10.32 10.79 3.37
N ASN A 26 -11.59 10.78 3.05
CA ASN A 26 -12.69 10.71 4.01
C ASN A 26 -12.90 9.25 4.44
N PHE A 27 -11.86 8.66 5.03
CA PHE A 27 -11.81 7.22 5.31
C PHE A 27 -12.93 6.73 6.22
N LYS A 28 -13.30 7.49 7.26
CA LYS A 28 -14.37 7.11 8.19
C LYS A 28 -15.71 6.99 7.47
N GLU A 29 -16.05 8.00 6.68
CA GLU A 29 -17.30 7.99 5.91
C GLU A 29 -17.31 6.90 4.83
N ALA A 30 -16.16 6.65 4.18
CA ALA A 30 -16.01 5.56 3.21
C ALA A 30 -16.27 4.20 3.88
N ILE A 31 -15.75 3.98 5.09
CA ILE A 31 -15.97 2.76 5.88
C ILE A 31 -17.45 2.58 6.22
N GLU A 32 -18.13 3.66 6.63
CA GLU A 32 -19.58 3.62 6.95
C GLU A 32 -20.41 3.23 5.72
N VAL A 33 -20.13 3.85 4.56
CA VAL A 33 -20.85 3.53 3.32
C VAL A 33 -20.61 2.10 2.90
N CYS A 34 -19.36 1.60 2.95
CA CYS A 34 -19.06 0.22 2.64
C CYS A 34 -19.76 -0.76 3.60
N ASP A 35 -19.85 -0.43 4.90
CA ASP A 35 -20.55 -1.25 5.89
C ASP A 35 -22.05 -1.34 5.59
N GLU A 36 -22.69 -0.23 5.17
CA GLU A 36 -24.08 -0.22 4.68
C GLU A 36 -24.26 -1.07 3.41
N GLU A 37 -23.34 -0.96 2.44
CA GLU A 37 -23.39 -1.72 1.21
C GLU A 37 -23.21 -3.23 1.43
N ILE A 38 -22.25 -3.63 2.27
CA ILE A 38 -22.00 -5.04 2.63
C ILE A 38 -23.20 -5.64 3.38
N LYS A 39 -23.85 -4.87 4.24
CA LYS A 39 -25.10 -5.31 4.92
C LYS A 39 -26.26 -5.51 3.95
N ALA A 40 -26.36 -4.67 2.92
CA ALA A 40 -27.39 -4.75 1.89
C ALA A 40 -27.12 -5.90 0.90
N ASP A 41 -25.87 -6.08 0.50
CA ASP A 41 -25.41 -7.14 -0.39
C ASP A 41 -24.03 -7.69 0.07
N PRO A 42 -24.02 -8.76 0.88
CA PRO A 42 -22.78 -9.38 1.35
C PRO A 42 -21.91 -9.99 0.24
N THR A 43 -22.39 -10.08 -0.98
CA THR A 43 -21.62 -10.62 -2.11
C THR A 43 -20.92 -9.54 -2.95
N HIS A 44 -21.16 -8.26 -2.64
CA HIS A 44 -20.58 -7.13 -3.37
C HIS A 44 -19.10 -6.92 -2.99
N VAL A 45 -18.21 -7.59 -3.72
CA VAL A 45 -16.76 -7.66 -3.43
C VAL A 45 -16.09 -6.28 -3.41
N ASP A 46 -16.51 -5.35 -4.28
CA ASP A 46 -15.90 -4.03 -4.37
C ASP A 46 -16.04 -3.22 -3.07
N SER A 47 -17.14 -3.39 -2.32
CA SER A 47 -17.31 -2.74 -1.02
C SER A 47 -16.31 -3.25 0.03
N TYR A 48 -15.98 -4.56 0.02
CA TYR A 48 -14.89 -5.09 0.86
C TYR A 48 -13.54 -4.50 0.49
N VAL A 49 -13.25 -4.38 -0.81
CA VAL A 49 -11.99 -3.80 -1.31
C VAL A 49 -11.83 -2.36 -0.87
N VAL A 50 -12.84 -1.51 -1.13
CA VAL A 50 -12.79 -0.08 -0.77
C VAL A 50 -12.73 0.09 0.74
N MET A 51 -13.50 -0.73 1.50
CA MET A 51 -13.45 -0.74 2.96
C MET A 51 -12.05 -1.07 3.48
N CYS A 52 -11.40 -2.09 2.93
CA CYS A 52 -10.03 -2.43 3.32
C CYS A 52 -9.04 -1.29 3.05
N TRP A 53 -9.11 -0.65 1.88
CA TRP A 53 -8.26 0.49 1.58
C TRP A 53 -8.51 1.66 2.53
N ALA A 54 -9.76 1.95 2.86
CA ALA A 54 -10.12 3.01 3.81
C ALA A 54 -9.64 2.69 5.23
N LEU A 55 -9.78 1.43 5.67
CA LEU A 55 -9.29 0.97 6.97
C LEU A 55 -7.77 1.06 7.09
N VAL A 56 -7.03 0.67 6.04
CA VAL A 56 -5.56 0.84 6.00
C VAL A 56 -5.20 2.32 6.03
N GLY A 57 -5.88 3.17 5.26
CA GLY A 57 -5.69 4.61 5.27
C GLY A 57 -5.98 5.25 6.64
N ASN A 58 -6.95 4.71 7.37
CA ASN A 58 -7.31 5.12 8.73
C ASN A 58 -6.47 4.41 9.84
N ARG A 59 -5.50 3.59 9.46
CA ARG A 59 -4.61 2.80 10.34
C ARG A 59 -5.32 1.75 11.21
N GLU A 60 -6.49 1.31 10.81
CA GLU A 60 -7.26 0.24 11.45
C GLU A 60 -6.88 -1.14 10.89
N TYR A 61 -5.59 -1.48 10.97
CA TYR A 61 -5.00 -2.63 10.27
C TYR A 61 -5.60 -3.98 10.68
N ALA A 62 -5.91 -4.17 11.97
CA ALA A 62 -6.53 -5.41 12.45
C ALA A 62 -7.93 -5.62 11.86
N ARG A 63 -8.69 -4.53 11.72
CA ARG A 63 -10.02 -4.57 11.11
C ARG A 63 -9.92 -4.77 9.60
N ALA A 64 -8.92 -4.14 8.94
CA ALA A 64 -8.63 -4.34 7.53
C ALA A 64 -8.30 -5.82 7.22
N GLU A 65 -7.49 -6.47 8.07
CA GLU A 65 -7.19 -7.90 7.96
C GLU A 65 -8.47 -8.76 8.01
N GLN A 66 -9.36 -8.49 8.97
CA GLN A 66 -10.61 -9.23 9.12
C GLN A 66 -11.53 -9.05 7.91
N VAL A 67 -11.74 -7.79 7.49
CA VAL A 67 -12.60 -7.45 6.34
C VAL A 67 -12.05 -8.06 5.04
N ALA A 68 -10.72 -8.07 4.87
CA ALA A 68 -10.10 -8.71 3.71
C ALA A 68 -10.37 -10.22 3.68
N TYR A 69 -10.30 -10.91 4.83
CA TYR A 69 -10.67 -12.32 4.91
C TYR A 69 -12.15 -12.56 4.59
N ASP A 70 -13.05 -11.69 5.05
CA ASP A 70 -14.47 -11.82 4.77
C ASP A 70 -14.77 -11.60 3.29
N GLY A 71 -14.12 -10.62 2.65
CA GLY A 71 -14.20 -10.41 1.21
C GLY A 71 -13.63 -11.57 0.40
N LEU A 72 -12.52 -12.19 0.85
CA LEU A 72 -11.93 -13.36 0.20
C LEU A 72 -12.80 -14.63 0.29
N LYS A 73 -13.75 -14.70 1.22
CA LYS A 73 -14.79 -15.75 1.21
C LYS A 73 -15.75 -15.58 0.06
N GLN A 74 -16.01 -14.33 -0.38
CA GLN A 74 -16.89 -14.03 -1.53
C GLN A 74 -16.14 -14.18 -2.86
N SER A 75 -14.86 -13.76 -2.89
CA SER A 75 -14.00 -13.86 -4.08
C SER A 75 -12.59 -14.28 -3.70
N ARG A 76 -12.35 -15.59 -3.69
CA ARG A 76 -11.12 -16.23 -3.16
C ARG A 76 -9.83 -15.70 -3.80
N TYR A 77 -9.87 -15.30 -5.07
CA TYR A 77 -8.71 -14.87 -5.84
C TYR A 77 -8.77 -13.38 -6.22
N ASP A 78 -9.55 -12.56 -5.50
CA ASP A 78 -9.51 -11.12 -5.75
C ASP A 78 -8.14 -10.57 -5.35
N MET A 79 -7.37 -10.20 -6.37
CA MET A 79 -5.99 -9.76 -6.19
C MET A 79 -5.87 -8.48 -5.36
N ARG A 80 -6.89 -7.62 -5.35
CA ARG A 80 -6.92 -6.38 -4.58
C ARG A 80 -7.04 -6.67 -3.09
N LEU A 81 -7.88 -7.66 -2.72
CA LEU A 81 -8.03 -8.13 -1.35
C LEU A 81 -6.78 -8.88 -0.86
N ILE A 82 -6.16 -9.70 -1.70
CA ILE A 82 -4.91 -10.40 -1.36
C ILE A 82 -3.80 -9.38 -1.11
N GLU A 83 -3.68 -8.35 -1.94
CA GLU A 83 -2.67 -7.29 -1.79
C GLU A 83 -2.87 -6.49 -0.51
N VAL A 84 -4.09 -5.98 -0.26
CA VAL A 84 -4.36 -5.17 0.94
C VAL A 84 -4.29 -6.01 2.23
N LEU A 85 -4.57 -7.30 2.17
CA LEU A 85 -4.34 -8.23 3.29
C LEU A 85 -2.85 -8.31 3.63
N GLY A 86 -1.99 -8.38 2.61
CA GLY A 86 -0.54 -8.31 2.77
C GLY A 86 -0.10 -7.00 3.44
N GLU A 87 -0.65 -5.87 3.00
CA GLU A 87 -0.37 -4.55 3.58
C GLU A 87 -0.83 -4.45 5.04
N ALA A 88 -2.05 -4.88 5.35
CA ALA A 88 -2.56 -4.91 6.73
C ALA A 88 -1.66 -5.76 7.64
N LYS A 89 -1.26 -6.95 7.20
CA LYS A 89 -0.35 -7.83 7.93
C LYS A 89 1.05 -7.23 8.11
N TYR A 90 1.56 -6.51 7.12
CA TYR A 90 2.83 -5.79 7.23
C TYR A 90 2.80 -4.77 8.37
N PHE A 91 1.75 -3.95 8.44
CA PHE A 91 1.59 -2.97 9.51
C PHE A 91 1.32 -3.58 10.88
N LEU A 92 0.72 -4.77 10.93
CA LEU A 92 0.56 -5.55 12.16
C LEU A 92 1.84 -6.28 12.61
N GLY A 93 2.94 -6.17 11.85
CA GLY A 93 4.20 -6.86 12.15
C GLY A 93 4.18 -8.37 11.84
N LYS A 94 3.14 -8.89 11.20
CA LYS A 94 3.00 -10.29 10.79
C LYS A 94 3.83 -10.57 9.53
N ASN A 95 5.15 -10.32 9.61
CA ASN A 95 6.03 -10.25 8.45
C ASN A 95 6.01 -11.51 7.56
N SER A 96 6.02 -12.71 8.15
CA SER A 96 6.02 -13.97 7.37
C SER A 96 4.70 -14.17 6.62
N GLU A 97 3.58 -13.79 7.22
CA GLU A 97 2.27 -13.88 6.60
C GLU A 97 2.10 -12.83 5.51
N ALA A 98 2.59 -11.60 5.75
CA ALA A 98 2.59 -10.53 4.76
C ALA A 98 3.40 -10.94 3.51
N LEU A 99 4.60 -11.51 3.68
CA LEU A 99 5.40 -12.03 2.55
C LEU A 99 4.62 -13.05 1.74
N LYS A 100 3.91 -13.97 2.39
CA LYS A 100 3.10 -14.99 1.71
C LYS A 100 1.99 -14.35 0.87
N GLN A 101 1.29 -13.34 1.42
CA GLN A 101 0.23 -12.64 0.68
C GLN A 101 0.79 -11.86 -0.52
N PHE A 102 1.93 -11.15 -0.36
CA PHE A 102 2.55 -10.46 -1.48
C PHE A 102 3.07 -11.41 -2.56
N GLN A 103 3.61 -12.57 -2.19
CA GLN A 103 4.01 -13.61 -3.15
C GLN A 103 2.80 -14.17 -3.90
N GLU A 104 1.68 -14.45 -3.22
CA GLU A 104 0.43 -14.86 -3.84
C GLU A 104 -0.09 -13.78 -4.80
N TYR A 105 -0.15 -12.52 -4.35
CA TYR A 105 -0.52 -11.40 -5.21
C TYR A 105 0.34 -11.32 -6.47
N LEU A 106 1.66 -11.38 -6.34
CA LEU A 106 2.60 -11.28 -7.47
C LEU A 106 2.48 -12.48 -8.44
N SER A 107 2.01 -13.63 -7.97
CA SER A 107 1.80 -14.81 -8.84
C SER A 107 0.58 -14.68 -9.76
N ILE A 108 -0.39 -13.84 -9.39
CA ILE A 108 -1.66 -13.66 -10.13
C ILE A 108 -1.81 -12.26 -10.72
N ALA A 109 -1.08 -11.28 -10.19
CA ALA A 109 -1.20 -9.90 -10.64
C ALA A 109 -0.64 -9.74 -12.06
N PRO A 110 -1.41 -9.13 -12.98
CA PRO A 110 -0.90 -8.81 -14.30
C PRO A 110 0.17 -7.72 -14.19
N ASP A 111 1.22 -7.84 -15.00
CA ASP A 111 2.25 -6.80 -15.12
C ASP A 111 1.74 -5.60 -15.94
N ARG A 112 0.72 -4.91 -15.42
CA ARG A 112 0.03 -3.80 -16.08
C ARG A 112 0.23 -2.50 -15.34
N THR A 113 0.11 -1.40 -16.08
CA THR A 113 0.01 -0.05 -15.52
C THR A 113 -1.20 0.03 -14.57
N GLY A 114 -1.01 0.61 -13.39
CA GLY A 114 -2.04 0.75 -12.35
C GLY A 114 -2.14 -0.42 -11.37
N SER A 115 -1.37 -1.50 -11.56
CA SER A 115 -1.24 -2.54 -10.54
C SER A 115 -0.35 -2.07 -9.39
N ARG A 116 -0.58 -2.59 -8.16
CA ARG A 116 0.25 -2.30 -6.99
C ARG A 116 1.48 -3.24 -6.88
N VAL A 117 1.93 -3.80 -8.00
CA VAL A 117 3.08 -4.71 -8.06
C VAL A 117 4.34 -4.07 -7.45
N GLY A 118 4.62 -2.80 -7.79
CA GLY A 118 5.75 -2.07 -7.20
C GLY A 118 5.62 -1.92 -5.69
N THR A 119 4.42 -1.63 -5.19
CA THR A 119 4.13 -1.51 -3.75
C THR A 119 4.34 -2.85 -3.02
N ALA A 120 3.90 -3.96 -3.61
CA ALA A 120 4.11 -5.29 -3.04
C ALA A 120 5.62 -5.61 -2.92
N TYR A 121 6.40 -5.37 -3.97
CA TYR A 121 7.86 -5.53 -3.91
C TYR A 121 8.50 -4.60 -2.88
N TYR A 122 8.03 -3.36 -2.76
CA TYR A 122 8.53 -2.42 -1.76
C TYR A 122 8.31 -2.96 -0.33
N TYR A 123 7.09 -3.41 0.01
CA TYR A 123 6.82 -3.97 1.34
C TYR A 123 7.60 -5.26 1.60
N MET A 124 7.79 -6.12 0.60
CA MET A 124 8.66 -7.29 0.74
C MET A 124 10.09 -6.88 1.07
N GLY A 125 10.63 -5.85 0.39
CA GLY A 125 11.95 -5.29 0.69
C GLY A 125 12.05 -4.77 2.12
N GLU A 126 11.05 -4.02 2.59
CA GLU A 126 11.00 -3.53 3.97
C GLU A 126 10.95 -4.66 5.01
N ILE A 127 10.19 -5.72 4.71
CA ILE A 127 10.17 -6.91 5.58
C ILE A 127 11.55 -7.57 5.63
N TYR A 128 12.23 -7.71 4.50
CA TYR A 128 13.57 -8.30 4.45
C TYR A 128 14.60 -7.41 5.17
N ILE A 129 14.49 -6.08 5.11
CA ILE A 129 15.31 -5.16 5.92
C ILE A 129 15.08 -5.42 7.42
N ARG A 130 13.83 -5.51 7.87
CA ARG A 130 13.50 -5.82 9.28
C ARG A 130 14.07 -7.17 9.73
N GLN A 131 14.24 -8.12 8.80
CA GLN A 131 14.83 -9.44 9.05
C GLN A 131 16.35 -9.47 8.83
N THR A 132 16.99 -8.35 8.55
CA THR A 132 18.43 -8.25 8.22
C THR A 132 18.87 -9.09 7.00
N LYS A 133 17.92 -9.43 6.12
CA LYS A 133 18.13 -10.18 4.88
C LYS A 133 18.40 -9.22 3.72
N PHE A 134 19.51 -8.52 3.78
CA PHE A 134 19.76 -7.35 2.91
C PHE A 134 19.88 -7.69 1.43
N GLN A 135 20.38 -8.88 1.04
CA GLN A 135 20.39 -9.30 -0.36
C GLN A 135 18.96 -9.53 -0.91
N HIS A 136 18.07 -10.11 -0.10
CA HIS A 136 16.67 -10.28 -0.49
C HIS A 136 15.95 -8.93 -0.57
N ALA A 137 16.31 -7.99 0.33
CA ALA A 137 15.82 -6.63 0.29
C ALA A 137 16.26 -5.91 -0.99
N ASP A 138 17.53 -6.00 -1.39
CA ASP A 138 18.04 -5.43 -2.64
C ASP A 138 17.25 -5.94 -3.84
N ILE A 139 17.06 -7.27 -3.97
CA ILE A 139 16.30 -7.87 -5.07
C ILE A 139 14.88 -7.29 -5.12
N SER A 140 14.19 -7.25 -3.99
CA SER A 140 12.81 -6.78 -3.90
C SER A 140 12.70 -5.28 -4.18
N LEU A 141 13.55 -4.46 -3.55
CA LEU A 141 13.54 -3.00 -3.75
C LEU A 141 14.00 -2.61 -5.16
N SER A 142 14.94 -3.36 -5.77
CA SER A 142 15.29 -3.19 -7.17
C SER A 142 14.11 -3.47 -8.10
N ALA A 143 13.26 -4.46 -7.77
CA ALA A 143 12.02 -4.68 -8.51
C ALA A 143 11.02 -3.53 -8.29
N ALA A 144 10.90 -3.02 -7.06
CA ALA A 144 10.02 -1.90 -6.73
C ALA A 144 10.37 -0.63 -7.51
N VAL A 145 11.65 -0.20 -7.51
CA VAL A 145 12.07 1.02 -8.22
C VAL A 145 11.95 0.90 -9.73
N ARG A 146 12.07 -0.30 -10.31
CA ARG A 146 11.77 -0.50 -11.74
C ARG A 146 10.30 -0.28 -12.09
N LYS A 147 9.38 -0.56 -11.14
CA LYS A 147 7.93 -0.32 -11.33
C LYS A 147 7.54 1.14 -11.07
N ASN A 148 8.19 1.79 -10.14
CA ASN A 148 8.01 3.21 -9.84
C ASN A 148 9.36 3.90 -9.66
N PRO A 149 10.00 4.35 -10.76
CA PRO A 149 11.31 4.98 -10.72
C PRO A 149 11.28 6.40 -10.13
N LEU A 150 10.11 7.00 -9.93
CA LEU A 150 9.96 8.36 -9.44
C LEU A 150 9.79 8.46 -7.91
N SER A 151 10.05 7.39 -7.17
CA SER A 151 10.00 7.40 -5.71
C SER A 151 11.41 7.56 -5.12
N ASP A 152 11.75 8.78 -4.70
CA ASP A 152 12.97 9.08 -3.95
C ASP A 152 13.09 8.21 -2.70
N TYR A 153 11.97 7.95 -2.04
CA TYR A 153 11.92 7.12 -0.85
C TYR A 153 12.31 5.66 -1.15
N TRP A 154 11.82 5.07 -2.24
CA TRP A 154 12.17 3.68 -2.59
C TRP A 154 13.63 3.56 -3.01
N TRP A 155 14.16 4.53 -3.74
CA TRP A 155 15.59 4.60 -4.06
C TRP A 155 16.46 4.72 -2.80
N THR A 156 16.05 5.55 -1.83
CA THR A 156 16.74 5.66 -0.53
C THR A 156 16.76 4.32 0.20
N ARG A 157 15.62 3.60 0.23
CA ARG A 157 15.54 2.28 0.88
C ARG A 157 16.39 1.23 0.16
N LEU A 158 16.45 1.27 -1.17
CA LEU A 158 17.35 0.43 -1.95
C LEU A 158 18.81 0.71 -1.63
N GLY A 159 19.21 1.98 -1.57
CA GLY A 159 20.55 2.40 -1.16
C GLY A 159 20.91 1.83 0.21
N TYR A 160 20.01 1.94 1.18
CA TYR A 160 20.21 1.39 2.52
C TYR A 160 20.37 -0.15 2.51
N ALA A 161 19.53 -0.87 1.78
CA ALA A 161 19.65 -2.32 1.70
C ALA A 161 21.00 -2.77 1.11
N ARG A 162 21.47 -2.08 0.07
CA ARG A 162 22.78 -2.32 -0.56
C ARG A 162 23.95 -1.95 0.34
N GLU A 163 23.87 -0.81 1.05
CA GLU A 163 24.84 -0.40 2.06
C GLU A 163 25.03 -1.49 3.12
N MET A 164 23.91 -1.97 3.67
CA MET A 164 23.91 -3.01 4.70
C MET A 164 24.33 -4.38 4.18
N ALA A 165 24.22 -4.62 2.86
CA ALA A 165 24.74 -5.82 2.20
C ALA A 165 26.25 -5.73 1.87
N GLY A 166 26.88 -4.56 2.07
CA GLY A 166 28.27 -4.28 1.70
C GLY A 166 28.49 -3.92 0.22
N ASN A 167 27.42 -3.72 -0.54
CA ASN A 167 27.45 -3.36 -1.95
C ASN A 167 27.55 -1.83 -2.10
N TYR A 168 28.68 -1.25 -1.72
CA TYR A 168 28.83 0.19 -1.53
C TYR A 168 28.72 1.00 -2.84
N TYR A 169 29.24 0.50 -3.97
CA TYR A 169 29.10 1.20 -5.26
C TYR A 169 27.65 1.27 -5.72
N GLU A 170 26.92 0.17 -5.61
CA GLU A 170 25.51 0.10 -5.97
C GLU A 170 24.64 0.90 -4.99
N ALA A 171 25.03 0.96 -3.70
CA ALA A 171 24.37 1.79 -2.71
C ALA A 171 24.53 3.28 -3.02
N MET A 172 25.75 3.70 -3.38
CA MET A 172 26.05 5.07 -3.83
C MET A 172 25.14 5.47 -4.99
N ALA A 173 25.08 4.63 -6.03
CA ALA A 173 24.24 4.89 -7.19
C ALA A 173 22.74 5.02 -6.82
N ALA A 174 22.22 4.18 -5.92
CA ALA A 174 20.85 4.25 -5.49
C ALA A 174 20.54 5.53 -4.69
N TYR A 175 21.43 5.96 -3.80
CA TYR A 175 21.28 7.24 -3.10
C TYR A 175 21.36 8.43 -4.06
N GLU A 176 22.18 8.37 -5.10
CA GLU A 176 22.25 9.41 -6.12
C GLU A 176 20.95 9.50 -6.93
N GLU A 177 20.32 8.38 -7.27
CA GLU A 177 19.00 8.41 -7.91
C GLU A 177 17.93 9.03 -6.99
N ALA A 178 17.96 8.72 -5.68
CA ALA A 178 17.07 9.38 -4.72
C ALA A 178 17.29 10.89 -4.68
N LEU A 179 18.55 11.35 -4.69
CA LEU A 179 18.89 12.78 -4.63
C LEU A 179 18.63 13.54 -5.93
N LYS A 180 18.56 12.86 -7.07
CA LYS A 180 18.07 13.47 -8.32
C LYS A 180 16.59 13.81 -8.24
N LEU A 181 15.81 13.00 -7.51
CA LEU A 181 14.36 13.20 -7.33
C LEU A 181 14.06 14.20 -6.20
N ASP A 182 14.76 14.08 -5.08
CA ASP A 182 14.69 15.00 -3.93
C ASP A 182 16.10 15.34 -3.44
N PRO A 183 16.67 16.49 -3.87
CA PRO A 183 18.00 16.91 -3.46
C PRO A 183 18.16 17.16 -1.95
N LEU A 184 17.07 17.30 -1.21
CA LEU A 184 17.07 17.55 0.24
C LEU A 184 16.76 16.30 1.06
N LYS A 185 16.70 15.13 0.43
CA LYS A 185 16.42 13.87 1.12
C LYS A 185 17.53 13.51 2.10
N THR A 186 17.32 13.87 3.37
CA THR A 186 18.33 13.74 4.45
C THR A 186 18.85 12.31 4.58
N ASP A 187 17.97 11.31 4.51
CA ASP A 187 18.38 9.90 4.64
C ASP A 187 19.31 9.45 3.49
N ALA A 188 19.06 9.94 2.27
CA ALA A 188 19.90 9.65 1.12
C ALA A 188 21.24 10.39 1.19
N ILE A 189 21.27 11.65 1.65
CA ILE A 189 22.50 12.41 1.89
C ILE A 189 23.38 11.67 2.90
N ASN A 190 22.82 11.35 4.07
CA ASN A 190 23.55 10.66 5.12
C ASN A 190 24.02 9.26 4.68
N GLY A 191 23.22 8.54 3.92
CA GLY A 191 23.58 7.24 3.35
C GLY A 191 24.75 7.36 2.38
N LYS A 192 24.68 8.31 1.46
CA LYS A 192 25.77 8.61 0.53
C LYS A 192 27.09 8.94 1.23
N ASP A 193 27.05 9.76 2.28
CA ASP A 193 28.25 10.14 3.05
C ASP A 193 28.86 8.94 3.78
N ARG A 194 28.04 8.06 4.38
CA ARG A 194 28.53 6.82 5.01
C ARG A 194 29.22 5.92 3.99
N VAL A 195 28.57 5.69 2.85
CA VAL A 195 29.10 4.84 1.78
C VAL A 195 30.40 5.41 1.19
N ALA A 196 30.49 6.73 0.99
CA ALA A 196 31.69 7.37 0.50
C ALA A 196 32.93 7.13 1.38
N ALA A 197 32.75 6.94 2.68
CA ALA A 197 33.83 6.61 3.60
C ALA A 197 34.40 5.19 3.38
N HIS A 198 33.60 4.25 2.85
CA HIS A 198 34.02 2.90 2.53
C HIS A 198 34.64 2.77 1.14
N LEU A 199 34.52 3.77 0.27
CA LEU A 199 35.00 3.77 -1.11
C LEU A 199 36.35 4.52 -1.30
N ARG A 200 36.90 5.05 -0.19
CA ARG A 200 38.23 5.69 -0.14
C ARG A 200 39.30 4.66 0.20
#